data_32d0239debbe7dae49f507bf0b1ee4ef
#
_entry.id   32d0239debbe7dae49f507bf0b1ee4ef
#
_cell.length_a   1.000
_cell.length_b   1.000
_cell.length_c   1.000
_cell.angle_alpha   90.00
_cell.angle_beta   90.00
_cell.angle_gamma   90.00
#
_symmetry.space_group_name_H-M   'P 1'
#
loop_
_entity.id
_entity.type
_entity.pdbx_description
1 polymer ?
#
loop_
_entity_poly.entity_id
_entity_poly.type
_entity_poly.pdbx_seq_one_letter_code
_entity_poly.pdbx_strand_id
1 'polypeptide(L)'
;MGSGEAVAANSGPSLMFVILPGVFADMGGAATVVGFLFFLLVLFAALTSAISLTETCTSIIQDGAGWSRKKALGTVIAVVVVAGIIVNMGYNGLSFIEPLGAGTTLLDFFDFISNSVIMPIVALLTCVFVGWIIKPKAIVDEVKLSSSFRAEKAWTVVIKYIAPVLVVVILVAFVAQTFGIISF
;
A
#
# COMPACT_ATOMS: atom_id res chain seq x y z
N MET A 1 -24.12 18.91 8.66
CA MET A 1 -23.10 19.56 7.80
C MET A 1 -21.74 19.09 8.26
N GLY A 2 -21.20 18.04 7.64
CA GLY A 2 -19.79 17.70 7.81
C GLY A 2 -18.99 18.77 7.08
N SER A 3 -18.30 19.64 7.81
CA SER A 3 -17.42 20.62 7.18
C SER A 3 -16.37 19.88 6.35
N GLY A 4 -15.99 20.41 5.18
CA GLY A 4 -14.93 19.79 4.35
C GLY A 4 -13.63 19.56 5.12
N GLU A 5 -13.38 20.30 6.19
CA GLU A 5 -12.29 20.11 7.15
C GLU A 5 -12.38 18.77 7.91
N ALA A 6 -13.58 18.32 8.31
CA ALA A 6 -13.74 17.02 8.97
C ALA A 6 -13.48 15.87 8.00
N VAL A 7 -13.80 16.04 6.71
CA VAL A 7 -13.46 15.05 5.66
C VAL A 7 -11.97 15.02 5.38
N ALA A 8 -11.30 16.17 5.34
CA ALA A 8 -9.88 16.29 5.11
C ALA A 8 -9.02 15.75 6.26
N ALA A 9 -9.52 15.82 7.49
CA ALA A 9 -8.82 15.33 8.69
C ALA A 9 -8.90 13.81 8.87
N ASN A 10 -9.75 13.12 8.13
CA ASN A 10 -9.92 11.67 8.24
C ASN A 10 -9.34 10.95 7.02
N SER A 11 -8.60 9.89 7.25
CA SER A 11 -8.01 9.05 6.24
C SER A 11 -8.30 7.57 6.50
N GLY A 12 -7.99 6.72 5.54
CA GLY A 12 -8.11 5.28 5.69
C GLY A 12 -9.53 4.77 5.96
N PRO A 13 -9.69 3.80 6.86
CA PRO A 13 -10.98 3.17 7.15
C PRO A 13 -12.04 4.13 7.67
N SER A 14 -11.68 5.14 8.45
CA SER A 14 -12.62 6.13 8.99
C SER A 14 -13.27 6.94 7.90
N LEU A 15 -12.53 7.39 6.88
CA LEU A 15 -13.08 8.08 5.73
C LEU A 15 -14.08 7.18 4.99
N MET A 16 -13.72 5.92 4.76
CA MET A 16 -14.49 4.99 3.94
C MET A 16 -15.76 4.47 4.63
N PHE A 17 -15.69 4.15 5.92
CA PHE A 17 -16.80 3.48 6.62
C PHE A 17 -17.61 4.40 7.53
N VAL A 18 -17.13 5.59 7.86
CA VAL A 18 -17.84 6.54 8.72
C VAL A 18 -18.32 7.75 7.92
N ILE A 19 -17.42 8.38 7.19
CA ILE A 19 -17.73 9.66 6.52
C ILE A 19 -18.50 9.46 5.22
N LEU A 20 -18.05 8.54 4.34
CA LEU A 20 -18.72 8.33 3.05
C LEU A 20 -20.17 7.86 3.17
N PRO A 21 -20.56 6.98 4.10
CA PRO A 21 -21.98 6.67 4.33
C PRO A 21 -22.81 7.90 4.68
N GLY A 22 -22.26 8.83 5.47
CA GLY A 22 -22.92 10.11 5.77
C GLY A 22 -23.15 10.96 4.52
N VAL A 23 -22.13 11.07 3.67
CA VAL A 23 -22.23 11.78 2.38
C VAL A 23 -23.28 11.14 1.47
N PHE A 24 -23.33 9.80 1.41
CA PHE A 24 -24.35 9.10 0.62
C PHE A 24 -25.76 9.33 1.17
N ALA A 25 -25.93 9.38 2.49
CA ALA A 25 -27.23 9.65 3.11
C ALA A 25 -27.81 11.02 2.68
N ASP A 26 -26.96 12.01 2.48
CA ASP A 26 -27.37 13.34 1.99
C ASP A 26 -27.84 13.35 0.52
N MET A 27 -27.62 12.25 -0.23
CA MET A 27 -28.07 12.11 -1.63
C MET A 27 -29.55 11.73 -1.77
N GLY A 28 -30.29 11.59 -0.67
CA GLY A 28 -31.73 11.27 -0.68
C GLY A 28 -32.04 9.92 -1.32
N GLY A 29 -32.97 9.85 -2.25
CA GLY A 29 -33.44 8.61 -2.86
C GLY A 29 -32.36 7.79 -3.59
N ALA A 30 -31.27 8.40 -4.02
CA ALA A 30 -30.16 7.72 -4.68
C ALA A 30 -29.16 7.09 -3.69
N ALA A 31 -29.21 7.45 -2.42
CA ALA A 31 -28.26 7.03 -1.37
C ALA A 31 -28.03 5.52 -1.32
N THR A 32 -29.11 4.73 -1.33
CA THR A 32 -29.03 3.27 -1.22
C THR A 32 -28.34 2.63 -2.42
N VAL A 33 -28.68 3.08 -3.64
CA VAL A 33 -28.10 2.50 -4.86
C VAL A 33 -26.63 2.87 -4.99
N VAL A 34 -26.29 4.15 -4.78
CA VAL A 34 -24.90 4.64 -4.86
C VAL A 34 -24.04 4.00 -3.78
N GLY A 35 -24.51 3.96 -2.53
CA GLY A 35 -23.81 3.33 -1.43
C GLY A 35 -23.59 1.83 -1.66
N PHE A 36 -24.63 1.10 -2.12
CA PHE A 36 -24.49 -0.32 -2.45
C PHE A 36 -23.44 -0.57 -3.54
N LEU A 37 -23.52 0.16 -4.66
CA LEU A 37 -22.55 0.00 -5.75
C LEU A 37 -21.14 0.35 -5.31
N PHE A 38 -20.98 1.42 -4.53
CA PHE A 38 -19.67 1.82 -4.01
C PHE A 38 -19.06 0.71 -3.14
N PHE A 39 -19.78 0.21 -2.13
CA PHE A 39 -19.25 -0.83 -1.25
C PHE A 39 -19.07 -2.18 -1.94
N LEU A 40 -19.88 -2.48 -2.96
CA LEU A 40 -19.68 -3.65 -3.81
C LEU A 40 -18.36 -3.56 -4.60
N LEU A 41 -18.07 -2.39 -5.19
CA LEU A 41 -16.79 -2.14 -5.88
C LEU A 41 -15.60 -2.20 -4.91
N VAL A 42 -15.74 -1.62 -3.72
CA VAL A 42 -14.71 -1.71 -2.66
C VAL A 42 -14.44 -3.17 -2.28
N LEU A 43 -15.50 -3.97 -2.12
CA LEU A 43 -15.36 -5.40 -1.81
C LEU A 43 -14.59 -6.15 -2.91
N PHE A 44 -14.94 -5.94 -4.18
CA PHE A 44 -14.22 -6.58 -5.28
C PHE A 44 -12.77 -6.12 -5.38
N ALA A 45 -12.51 -4.82 -5.20
CA ALA A 45 -11.15 -4.28 -5.19
C ALA A 45 -10.31 -4.90 -4.06
N ALA A 46 -10.87 -5.01 -2.86
CA ALA A 46 -10.21 -5.62 -1.71
C ALA A 46 -9.94 -7.11 -1.94
N LEU A 47 -10.92 -7.87 -2.45
CA LEU A 47 -10.79 -9.30 -2.72
C LEU A 47 -9.71 -9.58 -3.77
N THR A 48 -9.72 -8.85 -4.90
CA THR A 48 -8.73 -9.06 -5.96
C THR A 48 -7.32 -8.74 -5.48
N SER A 49 -7.15 -7.68 -4.70
CA SER A 49 -5.86 -7.33 -4.10
C SER A 49 -5.39 -8.39 -3.10
N ALA A 50 -6.28 -8.85 -2.22
CA ALA A 50 -5.97 -9.88 -1.22
C ALA A 50 -5.55 -11.20 -1.89
N ILE A 51 -6.25 -11.63 -2.94
CA ILE A 51 -5.90 -12.83 -3.71
C ILE A 51 -4.53 -12.68 -4.36
N SER A 52 -4.26 -11.56 -5.02
CA SER A 52 -2.98 -11.30 -5.69
C SER A 52 -1.81 -11.28 -4.72
N LEU A 53 -1.95 -10.61 -3.57
CA LEU A 53 -0.92 -10.57 -2.54
C LEU A 53 -0.67 -11.96 -1.93
N THR A 54 -1.74 -12.71 -1.64
CA THR A 54 -1.64 -14.08 -1.11
C THR A 54 -0.92 -15.00 -2.10
N GLU A 55 -1.24 -14.90 -3.39
CA GLU A 55 -0.57 -15.68 -4.44
C GLU A 55 0.89 -15.31 -4.58
N THR A 56 1.22 -14.02 -4.57
CA THR A 56 2.61 -13.54 -4.62
C THR A 56 3.42 -14.09 -3.44
N CYS A 57 2.92 -13.97 -2.21
CA CYS A 57 3.60 -14.50 -1.02
C CYS A 57 3.74 -16.03 -1.10
N THR A 58 2.70 -16.73 -1.58
CA THR A 58 2.72 -18.19 -1.74
C THR A 58 3.80 -18.60 -2.74
N SER A 59 3.88 -17.93 -3.89
CA SER A 59 4.88 -18.23 -4.93
C SER A 59 6.30 -17.97 -4.42
N ILE A 60 6.54 -16.86 -3.72
CA ILE A 60 7.86 -16.55 -3.13
C ILE A 60 8.31 -17.66 -2.16
N ILE A 61 7.40 -18.15 -1.30
CA ILE A 61 7.72 -19.23 -0.36
C ILE A 61 7.95 -20.56 -1.09
N GLN A 62 7.16 -20.87 -2.14
CA GLN A 62 7.36 -22.05 -2.96
C GLN A 62 8.76 -22.04 -3.60
N ASP A 63 9.12 -20.96 -4.26
CA ASP A 63 10.36 -20.84 -5.00
C ASP A 63 11.58 -20.74 -4.07
N GLY A 64 11.46 -19.99 -2.98
CA GLY A 64 12.57 -19.79 -2.04
C GLY A 64 12.82 -20.96 -1.09
N ALA A 65 11.78 -21.61 -0.58
CA ALA A 65 11.88 -22.70 0.40
C ALA A 65 11.65 -24.09 -0.21
N GLY A 66 11.26 -24.18 -1.49
CA GLY A 66 10.95 -25.45 -2.14
C GLY A 66 9.70 -26.16 -1.57
N TRP A 67 8.76 -25.39 -0.99
CA TRP A 67 7.59 -25.98 -0.36
C TRP A 67 6.50 -26.32 -1.38
N SER A 68 5.68 -27.33 -1.04
CA SER A 68 4.50 -27.60 -1.83
C SER A 68 3.50 -26.44 -1.72
N ARG A 69 2.72 -26.19 -2.79
CA ARG A 69 1.74 -25.12 -2.85
C ARG A 69 0.76 -25.10 -1.66
N LYS A 70 0.26 -26.29 -1.27
CA LYS A 70 -0.68 -26.40 -0.13
C LYS A 70 -0.04 -25.95 1.18
N LYS A 71 1.23 -26.33 1.42
CA LYS A 71 1.95 -25.93 2.63
C LYS A 71 2.26 -24.42 2.62
N ALA A 72 2.74 -23.88 1.51
CA ALA A 72 3.03 -22.46 1.38
C ALA A 72 1.77 -21.61 1.57
N LEU A 73 0.69 -21.94 0.85
CA LEU A 73 -0.60 -21.23 0.97
C LEU A 73 -1.17 -21.31 2.38
N GLY A 74 -1.17 -22.50 3.00
CA GLY A 74 -1.65 -22.67 4.37
C GLY A 74 -0.87 -21.80 5.38
N THR A 75 0.44 -21.70 5.22
CA THR A 75 1.28 -20.83 6.06
C THR A 75 0.96 -19.36 5.85
N VAL A 76 0.83 -18.90 4.58
CA VAL A 76 0.47 -17.51 4.29
C VAL A 76 -0.88 -17.17 4.89
N ILE A 77 -1.90 -18.01 4.69
CA ILE A 77 -3.23 -17.79 5.27
C ILE A 77 -3.16 -17.73 6.80
N ALA A 78 -2.44 -18.65 7.45
CA ALA A 78 -2.29 -18.65 8.91
C ALA A 78 -1.66 -17.34 9.42
N VAL A 79 -0.58 -16.87 8.78
CA VAL A 79 0.07 -15.60 9.12
C VAL A 79 -0.88 -14.42 8.93
N VAL A 80 -1.59 -14.35 7.80
CA VAL A 80 -2.53 -13.26 7.50
C VAL A 80 -3.69 -13.24 8.49
N VAL A 81 -4.24 -14.40 8.86
CA VAL A 81 -5.32 -14.50 9.85
C VAL A 81 -4.84 -14.05 11.22
N VAL A 82 -3.68 -14.52 11.67
CA VAL A 82 -3.13 -14.11 12.98
C VAL A 82 -2.83 -12.61 13.00
N ALA A 83 -2.18 -12.08 11.97
CA ALA A 83 -1.92 -10.64 11.86
C ALA A 83 -3.22 -9.82 11.81
N GLY A 84 -4.22 -10.30 11.06
CA GLY A 84 -5.53 -9.66 10.97
C GLY A 84 -6.27 -9.62 12.29
N ILE A 85 -6.19 -10.70 13.10
CA ILE A 85 -6.76 -10.73 14.46
C ILE A 85 -6.05 -9.69 15.34
N ILE A 86 -4.73 -9.63 15.33
CA ILE A 86 -3.95 -8.67 16.12
C ILE A 86 -4.32 -7.23 15.75
N VAL A 87 -4.38 -6.92 14.46
CA VAL A 87 -4.76 -5.58 13.96
C VAL A 87 -6.19 -5.23 14.38
N ASN A 88 -7.13 -6.18 14.28
CA ASN A 88 -8.52 -5.96 14.68
C ASN A 88 -8.65 -5.74 16.19
N MET A 89 -7.87 -6.45 17.02
CA MET A 89 -7.82 -6.21 18.46
C MET A 89 -7.31 -4.81 18.81
N GLY A 90 -6.54 -4.16 17.94
CA GLY A 90 -6.10 -2.77 18.09
C GLY A 90 -7.25 -1.76 18.16
N TYR A 91 -8.43 -2.11 17.64
CA TYR A 91 -9.63 -1.28 17.76
C TYR A 91 -10.46 -1.55 19.04
N ASN A 92 -10.14 -2.60 19.79
CA ASN A 92 -10.88 -3.05 20.98
C ASN A 92 -9.96 -3.34 22.18
N GLY A 93 -9.61 -4.60 22.38
CA GLY A 93 -8.88 -5.06 23.56
C GLY A 93 -7.44 -4.52 23.67
N LEU A 94 -6.83 -4.15 22.55
CA LEU A 94 -5.48 -3.59 22.47
C LEU A 94 -5.46 -2.10 22.08
N SER A 95 -6.57 -1.41 22.20
CA SER A 95 -6.70 0.02 21.87
C SER A 95 -5.83 0.95 22.72
N PHE A 96 -5.31 0.46 23.85
CA PHE A 96 -4.35 1.19 24.68
C PHE A 96 -2.93 1.21 24.12
N ILE A 97 -2.66 0.40 23.08
CA ILE A 97 -1.37 0.37 22.41
C ILE A 97 -1.42 1.38 21.27
N GLU A 98 -0.76 2.51 21.47
CA GLU A 98 -0.64 3.63 20.51
C GLU A 98 0.80 3.76 20.02
N PRO A 99 1.26 2.93 19.05
CA PRO A 99 2.68 2.76 18.75
C PRO A 99 3.35 3.99 18.14
N LEU A 100 2.57 4.84 17.47
CA LEU A 100 3.06 6.06 16.79
C LEU A 100 2.67 7.35 17.51
N GLY A 101 2.07 7.23 18.71
CA GLY A 101 1.60 8.35 19.51
C GLY A 101 0.09 8.34 19.74
N ALA A 102 -0.39 9.32 20.51
CA ALA A 102 -1.79 9.39 20.96
C ALA A 102 -2.77 9.37 19.78
N GLY A 103 -3.78 8.50 19.87
CA GLY A 103 -4.82 8.31 18.86
C GLY A 103 -4.46 7.41 17.68
N THR A 104 -3.26 6.82 17.66
CA THR A 104 -2.89 5.86 16.63
C THR A 104 -3.26 4.43 16.99
N THR A 105 -3.54 3.62 15.98
CA THR A 105 -3.91 2.21 16.15
C THR A 105 -2.79 1.27 15.70
N LEU A 106 -2.93 -0.03 16.00
CA LEU A 106 -2.04 -1.04 15.44
C LEU A 106 -2.11 -1.10 13.90
N LEU A 107 -3.26 -0.78 13.30
CA LEU A 107 -3.37 -0.69 11.84
C LEU A 107 -2.46 0.41 11.30
N ASP A 108 -2.49 1.60 11.90
CA ASP A 108 -1.65 2.74 11.49
C ASP A 108 -0.16 2.40 11.59
N PHE A 109 0.23 1.64 12.61
CA PHE A 109 1.60 1.17 12.77
C PHE A 109 2.04 0.21 11.66
N PHE A 110 1.22 -0.79 11.34
CA PHE A 110 1.52 -1.71 10.24
C PHE A 110 1.51 -1.02 8.88
N ASP A 111 0.59 -0.08 8.67
CA ASP A 111 0.54 0.75 7.48
C ASP A 111 1.79 1.62 7.33
N PHE A 112 2.21 2.27 8.41
CA PHE A 112 3.45 3.05 8.43
C PHE A 112 4.66 2.20 8.07
N ILE A 113 4.84 1.03 8.70
CA ILE A 113 5.98 0.15 8.39
C ILE A 113 5.94 -0.31 6.94
N SER A 114 4.79 -0.79 6.46
CA SER A 114 4.69 -1.35 5.11
C SER A 114 4.76 -0.29 4.01
N ASN A 115 3.97 0.76 4.12
CA ASN A 115 3.82 1.75 3.05
C ASN A 115 4.81 2.91 3.15
N SER A 116 5.10 3.38 4.37
CA SER A 116 5.99 4.55 4.53
C SER A 116 7.46 4.19 4.66
N VAL A 117 7.79 2.96 5.06
CA VAL A 117 9.18 2.52 5.25
C VAL A 117 9.59 1.45 4.25
N ILE A 118 8.96 0.26 4.29
CA ILE A 118 9.42 -0.89 3.50
C ILE A 118 9.23 -0.63 2.00
N MET A 119 8.08 -0.12 1.58
CA MET A 119 7.79 0.10 0.16
C MET A 119 8.77 1.08 -0.50
N PRO A 120 9.09 2.26 0.06
CA PRO A 120 10.11 3.15 -0.50
C PRO A 120 11.52 2.53 -0.48
N ILE A 121 11.88 1.75 0.54
CA ILE A 121 13.17 1.04 0.58
C ILE A 121 13.26 0.04 -0.59
N VAL A 122 12.23 -0.78 -0.79
CA VAL A 122 12.18 -1.74 -1.90
C VAL A 122 12.22 -1.02 -3.25
N ALA A 123 11.48 0.08 -3.40
CA ALA A 123 11.52 0.90 -4.61
C ALA A 123 12.93 1.46 -4.88
N LEU A 124 13.62 1.95 -3.84
CA LEU A 124 15.00 2.43 -3.95
C LEU A 124 15.95 1.31 -4.38
N LEU A 125 15.87 0.15 -3.72
CA LEU A 125 16.68 -1.02 -4.07
C LEU A 125 16.42 -1.48 -5.51
N THR A 126 15.17 -1.45 -5.95
CA THR A 126 14.80 -1.77 -7.34
C THR A 126 15.40 -0.75 -8.31
N CYS A 127 15.35 0.53 -8.01
CA CYS A 127 15.99 1.57 -8.83
C CYS A 127 17.51 1.37 -8.91
N VAL A 128 18.16 1.04 -7.79
CA VAL A 128 19.60 0.73 -7.76
C VAL A 128 19.89 -0.52 -8.58
N PHE A 129 19.14 -1.57 -8.41
CA PHE A 129 19.31 -2.82 -9.13
C PHE A 129 19.18 -2.64 -10.66
N VAL A 130 18.12 -1.98 -11.09
CA VAL A 130 17.87 -1.70 -12.51
C VAL A 130 18.84 -0.66 -13.07
N GLY A 131 19.11 0.40 -12.31
CA GLY A 131 19.92 1.54 -12.76
C GLY A 131 21.42 1.27 -12.85
N TRP A 132 21.94 0.41 -11.94
CA TRP A 132 23.40 0.23 -11.81
C TRP A 132 23.86 -1.23 -11.96
N ILE A 133 23.07 -2.23 -11.52
CA ILE A 133 23.47 -3.64 -11.58
C ILE A 133 23.12 -4.25 -12.92
N ILE A 134 21.83 -4.33 -13.29
CA ILE A 134 21.37 -4.87 -14.59
C ILE A 134 21.76 -3.93 -15.72
N LYS A 135 21.80 -2.63 -15.45
CA LYS A 135 21.94 -1.51 -16.38
C LYS A 135 20.69 -1.31 -17.25
N PRO A 136 20.24 -0.06 -17.44
CA PRO A 136 19.04 0.27 -18.22
C PRO A 136 19.01 -0.29 -19.63
N LYS A 137 20.20 -0.47 -20.23
CA LYS A 137 20.34 -0.99 -21.60
C LYS A 137 19.72 -2.38 -21.76
N ALA A 138 19.90 -3.29 -20.80
CA ALA A 138 19.33 -4.63 -20.89
C ALA A 138 17.80 -4.62 -20.99
N ILE A 139 17.15 -3.74 -20.19
CA ILE A 139 15.69 -3.61 -20.23
C ILE A 139 15.22 -2.90 -21.50
N VAL A 140 15.98 -1.88 -21.94
CA VAL A 140 15.69 -1.17 -23.20
C VAL A 140 15.78 -2.11 -24.40
N ASP A 141 16.79 -2.96 -24.45
CA ASP A 141 16.98 -3.94 -25.52
C ASP A 141 15.81 -4.94 -25.54
N GLU A 142 15.33 -5.39 -24.39
CA GLU A 142 14.17 -6.28 -24.27
C GLU A 142 12.88 -5.60 -24.77
N VAL A 143 12.63 -4.36 -24.36
CA VAL A 143 11.47 -3.59 -24.84
C VAL A 143 11.51 -3.37 -26.35
N LYS A 144 12.71 -3.19 -26.92
CA LYS A 144 12.89 -3.01 -28.37
C LYS A 144 12.61 -4.25 -29.19
N LEU A 145 12.54 -5.44 -28.58
CA LEU A 145 12.13 -6.67 -29.28
C LEU A 145 10.65 -6.61 -29.74
N SER A 146 9.82 -5.89 -29.00
CA SER A 146 8.38 -5.82 -29.27
C SER A 146 7.91 -4.47 -29.82
N SER A 147 8.66 -3.38 -29.59
CA SER A 147 8.26 -2.03 -30.01
C SER A 147 9.44 -1.05 -30.14
N SER A 148 9.25 0.05 -30.86
CA SER A 148 10.23 1.13 -30.90
C SER A 148 10.18 1.97 -29.62
N PHE A 149 11.26 1.99 -28.82
CA PHE A 149 11.32 2.75 -27.58
C PHE A 149 11.98 4.12 -27.79
N ARG A 150 11.15 5.13 -28.12
CA ARG A 150 11.64 6.50 -28.40
C ARG A 150 12.10 7.25 -27.14
N ALA A 151 11.59 6.89 -25.95
CA ALA A 151 11.88 7.58 -24.68
C ALA A 151 13.06 6.96 -23.90
N GLU A 152 13.91 6.15 -24.54
CA GLU A 152 15.02 5.44 -23.90
C GLU A 152 15.91 6.31 -23.02
N LYS A 153 16.35 7.47 -23.54
CA LYS A 153 17.25 8.38 -22.80
C LYS A 153 16.55 8.97 -21.57
N ALA A 154 15.31 9.43 -21.75
CA ALA A 154 14.53 10.02 -20.66
C ALA A 154 14.25 8.97 -19.58
N TRP A 155 13.82 7.77 -19.96
CA TRP A 155 13.58 6.66 -19.04
C TRP A 155 14.84 6.27 -18.26
N THR A 156 15.98 6.18 -18.93
CA THR A 156 17.26 5.87 -18.30
C THR A 156 17.64 6.90 -17.24
N VAL A 157 17.46 8.21 -17.52
CA VAL A 157 17.75 9.29 -16.58
C VAL A 157 16.78 9.22 -15.40
N VAL A 158 15.49 8.99 -15.66
CA VAL A 158 14.48 8.87 -14.61
C VAL A 158 14.82 7.74 -13.65
N ILE A 159 15.03 6.52 -14.13
CA ILE A 159 15.30 5.35 -13.29
C ILE A 159 16.62 5.48 -12.53
N LYS A 160 17.64 6.06 -13.18
CA LYS A 160 18.98 6.10 -12.60
C LYS A 160 19.17 7.22 -11.59
N TYR A 161 18.50 8.36 -11.77
CA TYR A 161 18.76 9.55 -10.96
C TYR A 161 17.50 10.15 -10.33
N ILE A 162 16.44 10.37 -11.12
CA ILE A 162 15.26 11.09 -10.63
C ILE A 162 14.47 10.23 -9.65
N ALA A 163 14.15 9.00 -10.02
CA ALA A 163 13.34 8.11 -9.17
C ALA A 163 14.01 7.81 -7.82
N PRO A 164 15.30 7.44 -7.73
CA PRO A 164 15.95 7.24 -6.43
C PRO A 164 15.91 8.47 -5.54
N VAL A 165 16.18 9.67 -6.11
CA VAL A 165 16.14 10.91 -5.34
C VAL A 165 14.74 11.20 -4.82
N LEU A 166 13.71 11.06 -5.66
CA LEU A 166 12.33 11.28 -5.24
C LEU A 166 11.90 10.26 -4.16
N VAL A 167 12.28 9.00 -4.31
CA VAL A 167 11.96 7.96 -3.31
C VAL A 167 12.62 8.27 -1.97
N VAL A 168 13.87 8.72 -1.95
CA VAL A 168 14.55 9.14 -0.71
C VAL A 168 13.85 10.34 -0.09
N VAL A 169 13.47 11.34 -0.89
CA VAL A 169 12.74 12.52 -0.40
C VAL A 169 11.41 12.10 0.23
N ILE A 170 10.65 11.22 -0.44
CA ILE A 170 9.38 10.70 0.07
C ILE A 170 9.59 9.94 1.38
N LEU A 171 10.57 9.04 1.44
CA LEU A 171 10.89 8.28 2.65
C LEU A 171 11.21 9.20 3.84
N VAL A 172 12.08 10.17 3.61
CA VAL A 172 12.46 11.14 4.66
C VAL A 172 11.26 11.99 5.08
N ALA A 173 10.45 12.47 4.13
CA ALA A 173 9.26 13.27 4.43
C ALA A 173 8.23 12.48 5.27
N PHE A 174 7.92 11.25 4.92
CA PHE A 174 6.99 10.41 5.68
C PHE A 174 7.50 10.10 7.09
N VAL A 175 8.77 9.74 7.22
CA VAL A 175 9.38 9.51 8.54
C VAL A 175 9.35 10.79 9.38
N ALA A 176 9.74 11.93 8.82
CA ALA A 176 9.73 13.21 9.52
C ALA A 176 8.32 13.65 9.93
N GLN A 177 7.31 13.38 9.11
CA GLN A 177 5.89 13.65 9.43
C GLN A 177 5.41 12.77 10.60
N THR A 178 5.72 11.47 10.60
CA THR A 178 5.31 10.54 11.65
C THR A 178 5.89 10.93 13.02
N PHE A 179 7.12 11.45 13.05
CA PHE A 179 7.74 11.95 14.28
C PHE A 179 7.43 13.42 14.59
N GLY A 180 6.49 14.04 13.87
CA GLY A 180 6.04 15.41 14.14
C GLY A 180 7.08 16.50 13.84
N ILE A 181 8.13 16.17 13.06
CA ILE A 181 9.19 17.12 12.69
C ILE A 181 8.68 18.08 11.60
N ILE A 182 7.78 17.59 10.73
CA ILE A 182 7.17 18.36 9.65
C ILE A 182 5.65 18.05 9.68
N SER A 183 4.82 19.09 9.58
CA SER A 183 3.37 19.00 9.38
C SER A 183 3.03 19.52 7.98
N PHE A 184 2.35 18.71 7.18
CA PHE A 184 1.76 19.15 5.92
C PHE A 184 0.24 19.28 6.08
#